data_3abcc122aa155418d3d827002bc351bc
#
_entry.id   3abcc122aa155418d3d827002bc351bc
#
_cell.length_a   1.000
_cell.length_b   1.000
_cell.length_c   1.000
_cell.angle_alpha   90.00
_cell.angle_beta   90.00
_cell.angle_gamma   90.00
#
_symmetry.space_group_name_H-M   'P 1'
#
loop_
_entity.id
_entity.type
_entity.pdbx_description
1 polymer ?
#
loop_
_entity_poly.entity_id
_entity_poly.type
_entity_poly.pdbx_seq_one_letter_code
_entity_poly.pdbx_strand_id
1 'polypeptide(L)'
;MLKLTIGKMMTDFSKILDKAKELEKKMKESQDKIKQIEVIGTAGGDAVKITLNGESEIVKIDLTDKILKEEKGIIEDLITAAHNNAKSQLKSKTSEEISKATGGFGIPGFKWPF
;
A
#
# COMPACT_ATOMS: atom_id res chain seq x y z
N MET A 1 -46.95 -12.91 -13.67
CA MET A 1 -45.60 -13.04 -14.17
C MET A 1 -44.73 -11.83 -13.89
N LEU A 2 -45.23 -10.61 -14.11
CA LEU A 2 -44.49 -9.37 -13.85
C LEU A 2 -44.04 -9.24 -12.40
N LYS A 3 -44.91 -9.60 -11.43
CA LYS A 3 -44.58 -9.55 -10.00
C LYS A 3 -43.44 -10.50 -9.61
N LEU A 4 -43.40 -11.69 -10.21
CA LEU A 4 -42.34 -12.66 -9.95
C LEU A 4 -40.99 -12.19 -10.51
N THR A 5 -41.02 -11.59 -11.70
CA THR A 5 -39.82 -11.04 -12.33
C THR A 5 -39.25 -9.88 -11.52
N ILE A 6 -40.11 -8.97 -11.06
CA ILE A 6 -39.70 -7.82 -10.24
C ILE A 6 -39.14 -8.30 -8.90
N GLY A 7 -39.79 -9.26 -8.25
CA GLY A 7 -39.31 -9.82 -6.98
C GLY A 7 -37.94 -10.49 -7.12
N LYS A 8 -37.73 -11.21 -8.21
CA LYS A 8 -36.43 -11.84 -8.50
C LYS A 8 -35.33 -10.81 -8.76
N MET A 9 -35.65 -9.75 -9.51
CA MET A 9 -34.72 -8.66 -9.76
C MET A 9 -34.34 -7.93 -8.47
N MET A 10 -35.29 -7.68 -7.57
CA MET A 10 -35.02 -7.05 -6.29
C MET A 10 -34.16 -7.92 -5.38
N THR A 11 -34.36 -9.24 -5.39
CA THR A 11 -33.54 -10.19 -4.64
C THR A 11 -32.11 -10.19 -5.14
N ASP A 12 -31.90 -10.21 -6.46
CA ASP A 12 -30.56 -10.17 -7.06
C ASP A 12 -29.88 -8.84 -6.78
N PHE A 13 -30.64 -7.75 -6.82
CA PHE A 13 -30.14 -6.42 -6.53
C PHE A 13 -29.70 -6.31 -5.07
N SER A 14 -30.47 -6.90 -4.13
CA SER A 14 -30.08 -6.94 -2.71
C SER A 14 -28.77 -7.69 -2.50
N LYS A 15 -28.56 -8.80 -3.19
CA LYS A 15 -27.31 -9.56 -3.12
C LYS A 15 -26.15 -8.74 -3.65
N ILE A 16 -26.35 -8.00 -4.74
CA ILE A 16 -25.32 -7.12 -5.29
C ILE A 16 -24.97 -6.02 -4.29
N LEU A 17 -25.99 -5.42 -3.66
CA LEU A 17 -25.76 -4.38 -2.65
C LEU A 17 -25.02 -4.93 -1.43
N ASP A 18 -25.36 -6.13 -0.98
CA ASP A 18 -24.69 -6.77 0.15
C ASP A 18 -23.22 -7.04 -0.16
N LYS A 19 -22.92 -7.51 -1.38
CA LYS A 19 -21.55 -7.72 -1.83
C LYS A 19 -20.78 -6.41 -1.93
N ALA A 20 -21.44 -5.36 -2.42
CA ALA A 20 -20.83 -4.04 -2.53
C ALA A 20 -20.49 -3.47 -1.16
N LYS A 21 -21.37 -3.63 -0.18
CA LYS A 21 -21.12 -3.20 1.21
C LYS A 21 -19.99 -4.00 1.85
N GLU A 22 -19.94 -5.30 1.59
CA GLU A 22 -18.87 -6.16 2.10
C GLU A 22 -17.52 -5.74 1.51
N LEU A 23 -17.48 -5.49 0.20
CA LEU A 23 -16.27 -5.03 -0.48
C LEU A 23 -15.84 -3.67 0.05
N GLU A 24 -16.77 -2.74 0.23
CA GLU A 24 -16.50 -1.42 0.79
C GLU A 24 -15.87 -1.53 2.19
N LYS A 25 -16.42 -2.41 3.03
CA LYS A 25 -15.88 -2.66 4.37
C LYS A 25 -14.46 -3.20 4.30
N LYS A 26 -14.22 -4.18 3.42
CA LYS A 26 -12.88 -4.76 3.24
C LYS A 26 -11.88 -3.73 2.74
N MET A 27 -12.31 -2.86 1.82
CA MET A 27 -11.46 -1.80 1.31
C MET A 27 -11.10 -0.79 2.39
N LYS A 28 -12.06 -0.44 3.24
CA LYS A 28 -11.83 0.47 4.35
C LYS A 28 -10.86 -0.14 5.37
N GLU A 29 -11.04 -1.40 5.71
CA GLU A 29 -10.12 -2.13 6.59
C GLU A 29 -8.72 -2.18 5.99
N SER A 30 -8.61 -2.40 4.68
CA SER A 30 -7.36 -2.41 3.95
C SER A 30 -6.68 -1.06 4.01
N GLN A 31 -7.42 0.03 3.79
CA GLN A 31 -6.89 1.38 3.88
C GLN A 31 -6.37 1.71 5.28
N ASP A 32 -7.08 1.27 6.32
CA ASP A 32 -6.64 1.46 7.70
C ASP A 32 -5.33 0.70 7.97
N LYS A 33 -5.21 -0.52 7.46
CA LYS A 33 -3.97 -1.29 7.57
C LYS A 33 -2.82 -0.63 6.81
N ILE A 34 -3.10 -0.09 5.62
CA ILE A 34 -2.10 0.62 4.82
C ILE A 34 -1.55 1.82 5.57
N LYS A 35 -2.40 2.57 6.24
CA LYS A 35 -1.96 3.73 7.04
C LYS A 35 -1.02 3.35 8.17
N GLN A 36 -1.12 2.12 8.67
CA GLN A 36 -0.26 1.61 9.75
C GLN A 36 1.03 0.98 9.26
N ILE A 37 1.22 0.84 7.96
CA ILE A 37 2.44 0.28 7.39
C ILE A 37 3.59 1.23 7.65
N GLU A 38 4.73 0.67 8.06
CA GLU A 38 6.01 1.37 8.09
C GLU A 38 7.04 0.53 7.35
N VAL A 39 7.86 1.18 6.55
CA VAL A 39 8.95 0.54 5.83
C VAL A 39 10.23 1.31 6.10
N ILE A 40 11.34 0.58 6.10
CA ILE A 40 12.66 1.17 6.28
C ILE A 40 13.46 0.94 5.01
N GLY A 41 13.79 2.03 4.33
CA GLY A 41 14.69 2.01 3.20
C GLY A 41 16.12 2.25 3.64
N THR A 42 17.07 1.57 3.05
CA THR A 42 18.48 1.67 3.40
C THR A 42 19.32 1.99 2.18
N ALA A 43 20.48 2.60 2.42
CA ALA A 43 21.50 2.84 1.41
C ALA A 43 22.87 2.86 2.06
N GLY A 44 23.89 2.54 1.27
CA GLY A 44 25.27 2.50 1.77
C GLY A 44 25.47 1.47 2.88
N GLY A 45 24.88 0.29 2.76
CA GLY A 45 24.90 -0.76 3.82
C GLY A 45 24.21 -0.24 5.04
N ASP A 46 23.39 0.03 5.54
CA ASP A 46 22.76 0.58 6.78
C ASP A 46 23.32 1.94 7.23
N ALA A 47 24.15 2.60 6.41
CA ALA A 47 24.67 3.92 6.78
C ALA A 47 23.59 5.00 6.80
N VAL A 48 22.59 4.85 5.94
CA VAL A 48 21.43 5.73 5.84
C VAL A 48 20.16 4.89 5.88
N LYS A 49 19.24 5.23 6.77
CA LYS A 49 17.95 4.56 6.88
C LYS A 49 16.86 5.61 6.88
N ILE A 50 15.84 5.40 6.04
CA ILE A 50 14.67 6.27 6.00
C ILE A 50 13.43 5.44 6.26
N THR A 51 12.64 5.85 7.25
CA THR A 51 11.37 5.21 7.58
C THR A 51 10.22 5.99 6.95
N LEU A 52 9.41 5.32 6.14
CA LEU A 52 8.18 5.87 5.58
C LEU A 52 6.97 5.22 6.21
N ASN A 53 5.91 5.98 6.42
CA ASN A 53 4.63 5.44 6.82
C ASN A 53 3.78 5.09 5.58
N GLY A 54 2.58 4.56 5.80
CA GLY A 54 1.67 4.16 4.72
C GLY A 54 1.19 5.30 3.86
N GLU A 55 1.36 6.53 4.29
CA GLU A 55 1.00 7.74 3.53
C GLU A 55 2.21 8.32 2.79
N SER A 56 3.30 7.57 2.72
CA SER A 56 4.54 7.98 2.07
C SER A 56 5.25 9.17 2.74
N GLU A 57 4.93 9.41 3.99
CA GLU A 57 5.59 10.46 4.75
C GLU A 57 6.87 9.93 5.39
N ILE A 58 7.90 10.75 5.44
CA ILE A 58 9.13 10.41 6.16
C ILE A 58 8.88 10.58 7.64
N VAL A 59 8.95 9.49 8.38
CA VAL A 59 8.78 9.48 9.83
C VAL A 59 10.11 9.67 10.54
N LYS A 60 11.18 9.12 9.97
CA LYS A 60 12.48 9.14 10.60
C LYS A 60 13.58 9.02 9.54
N ILE A 61 14.67 9.72 9.78
CA ILE A 61 15.92 9.59 9.02
C ILE A 61 17.02 9.27 10.02
N ASP A 62 17.69 8.13 9.83
CA ASP A 62 18.83 7.71 10.62
C ASP A 62 20.09 7.80 9.78
N LEU A 63 21.07 8.56 10.28
CA LEU A 63 22.38 8.68 9.67
C LEU A 63 23.41 8.18 10.68
N THR A 64 24.31 7.31 10.25
CA THR A 64 25.41 6.87 11.12
C THR A 64 26.45 7.98 11.26
N ASP A 65 27.20 7.95 12.35
CA ASP A 65 28.29 8.92 12.57
C ASP A 65 29.32 8.83 11.44
N LYS A 66 29.54 7.65 10.91
CA LYS A 66 30.49 7.44 9.81
C LYS A 66 30.06 8.16 8.55
N ILE A 67 28.78 8.13 8.19
CA ILE A 67 28.30 8.78 6.98
C ILE A 67 28.37 10.31 7.09
N LEU A 68 28.26 10.86 8.28
CA LEU A 68 28.35 12.30 8.50
C LEU A 68 29.72 12.87 8.19
N LYS A 69 30.74 12.01 8.11
CA LYS A 69 32.11 12.39 7.73
C LYS A 69 32.35 12.42 6.23
N GLU A 70 31.39 11.93 5.46
CA GLU A 70 31.49 11.92 4.01
C GLU A 70 31.15 13.27 3.41
N GLU A 71 31.49 13.45 2.13
CA GLU A 71 31.15 14.65 1.40
C GLU A 71 29.65 14.83 1.26
N LYS A 72 29.20 16.06 1.25
CA LYS A 72 27.80 16.44 1.16
C LYS A 72 27.07 15.73 0.00
N GLY A 73 27.68 15.66 -1.19
CA GLY A 73 27.09 15.02 -2.34
C GLY A 73 26.83 13.53 -2.15
N ILE A 74 27.73 12.85 -1.43
CA ILE A 74 27.58 11.44 -1.13
C ILE A 74 26.40 11.23 -0.16
N ILE A 75 26.31 12.08 0.85
CA ILE A 75 25.21 12.02 1.83
C ILE A 75 23.87 12.25 1.12
N GLU A 76 23.78 13.25 0.27
CA GLU A 76 22.58 13.56 -0.50
C GLU A 76 22.15 12.39 -1.38
N ASP A 77 23.10 11.77 -2.10
CA ASP A 77 22.83 10.65 -2.97
C ASP A 77 22.34 9.42 -2.19
N LEU A 78 22.94 9.15 -1.02
CA LEU A 78 22.54 8.02 -0.19
C LEU A 78 21.15 8.24 0.43
N ILE A 79 20.83 9.46 0.83
CA ILE A 79 19.48 9.79 1.32
C ILE A 79 18.46 9.54 0.23
N THR A 80 18.73 9.99 -0.98
CA THR A 80 17.86 9.79 -2.14
C THR A 80 17.68 8.30 -2.42
N ALA A 81 18.76 7.54 -2.41
CA ALA A 81 18.72 6.09 -2.64
C ALA A 81 17.92 5.36 -1.55
N ALA A 82 18.13 5.72 -0.29
CA ALA A 82 17.39 5.12 0.82
C ALA A 82 15.89 5.44 0.74
N HIS A 83 15.55 6.66 0.38
CA HIS A 83 14.17 7.07 0.19
C HIS A 83 13.50 6.27 -0.94
N ASN A 84 14.18 6.16 -2.08
CA ASN A 84 13.67 5.39 -3.22
C ASN A 84 13.49 3.91 -2.86
N ASN A 85 14.40 3.36 -2.08
CA ASN A 85 14.30 1.98 -1.59
C ASN A 85 13.07 1.81 -0.69
N ALA A 86 12.85 2.73 0.25
CA ALA A 86 11.68 2.72 1.13
C ALA A 86 10.39 2.85 0.33
N LYS A 87 10.37 3.75 -0.64
CA LYS A 87 9.21 3.98 -1.50
C LYS A 87 8.84 2.72 -2.30
N SER A 88 9.83 2.01 -2.81
CA SER A 88 9.64 0.75 -3.53
C SER A 88 9.06 -0.33 -2.62
N GLN A 89 9.57 -0.45 -1.40
CA GLN A 89 9.05 -1.39 -0.40
C GLN A 89 7.60 -1.06 -0.03
N LEU A 90 7.31 0.22 0.17
CA LEU A 90 5.96 0.67 0.52
C LEU A 90 4.97 0.34 -0.60
N LYS A 91 5.36 0.57 -1.84
CA LYS A 91 4.55 0.24 -3.02
C LYS A 91 4.20 -1.25 -3.06
N SER A 92 5.19 -2.11 -2.83
CA SER A 92 4.99 -3.56 -2.78
C SER A 92 4.04 -3.97 -1.67
N LYS A 93 4.22 -3.44 -0.47
CA LYS A 93 3.36 -3.75 0.68
C LYS A 93 1.94 -3.25 0.47
N THR A 94 1.78 -2.06 -0.09
CA THR A 94 0.46 -1.50 -0.40
C THR A 94 -0.27 -2.36 -1.43
N SER A 95 0.41 -2.76 -2.50
CA SER A 95 -0.15 -3.63 -3.53
C SER A 95 -0.56 -4.97 -2.95
N GLU A 96 0.25 -5.54 -2.07
CA GLU A 96 -0.04 -6.79 -1.41
C GLU A 96 -1.31 -6.69 -0.54
N GLU A 97 -1.44 -5.61 0.22
CA GLU A 97 -2.61 -5.39 1.06
C GLU A 97 -3.88 -5.20 0.24
N ILE A 98 -3.80 -4.44 -0.85
CA ILE A 98 -4.92 -4.26 -1.77
C ILE A 98 -5.32 -5.60 -2.40
N SER A 99 -4.33 -6.40 -2.81
CA SER A 99 -4.56 -7.73 -3.37
C SER A 99 -5.31 -8.64 -2.41
N LYS A 100 -4.95 -8.61 -1.14
CA LYS A 100 -5.65 -9.37 -0.10
C LYS A 100 -7.11 -8.92 0.04
N ALA A 101 -7.36 -7.62 0.02
CA ALA A 101 -8.71 -7.07 0.15
C ALA A 101 -9.59 -7.43 -1.04
N THR A 102 -9.02 -7.51 -2.24
CA THR A 102 -9.74 -7.79 -3.48
C THR A 102 -9.57 -9.23 -3.97
N GLY A 103 -8.92 -10.09 -3.18
CA GLY A 103 -8.55 -11.45 -3.58
C GLY A 103 -9.70 -12.32 -4.05
N GLY A 104 -10.90 -12.13 -3.50
CA GLY A 104 -12.10 -12.84 -3.94
C GLY A 104 -12.78 -12.22 -5.15
N PHE A 105 -12.33 -11.06 -5.59
CA PHE A 105 -12.92 -10.28 -6.67
C PHE A 105 -11.92 -10.02 -7.80
N GLY A 106 -10.70 -10.55 -7.68
CA GLY A 106 -9.65 -10.34 -8.65
C GLY A 106 -9.94 -11.06 -9.97
N ILE A 107 -9.62 -10.40 -11.08
CA ILE A 107 -9.71 -11.02 -12.41
C ILE A 107 -8.38 -11.73 -12.65
N PRO A 108 -8.38 -13.04 -12.97
CA PRO A 108 -7.15 -13.77 -13.26
C PRO A 108 -6.33 -13.09 -14.35
N GLY A 109 -5.06 -12.88 -14.10
CA GLY A 109 -4.18 -12.24 -15.06
C GLY A 109 -4.20 -10.71 -15.05
N PHE A 110 -5.07 -10.09 -14.28
CA PHE A 110 -5.09 -8.63 -14.15
C PHE A 110 -3.96 -8.14 -13.25
N LYS A 111 -3.18 -7.21 -13.77
CA LYS A 111 -2.11 -6.57 -12.98
C LYS A 111 -2.54 -5.14 -12.66
N TRP A 112 -2.48 -4.80 -11.38
CA TRP A 112 -2.76 -3.44 -10.95
C TRP A 112 -1.65 -2.50 -11.44
N PRO A 113 -1.98 -1.29 -11.87
CA PRO A 113 -0.99 -0.35 -12.43
C PRO A 113 -0.14 0.38 -11.37
N PHE A 114 0.06 -0.26 -10.26
CA PHE A 114 0.87 0.33 -9.18
C PHE A 114 2.28 -0.21 -9.18
#